data_ddbfb66e0ad2064f6f3a32cc878e7e96
#
_entry.id   ddbfb66e0ad2064f6f3a32cc878e7e96
#
_cell.length_a   1.000
_cell.length_b   1.000
_cell.length_c   1.000
_cell.angle_alpha   90.00
_cell.angle_beta   90.00
_cell.angle_gamma   90.00
#
_symmetry.space_group_name_H-M   'P 1'
#
loop_
_entity.id
_entity.type
_entity.pdbx_description
1 polymer ?
#
loop_
_entity_poly.entity_id
_entity_poly.type
_entity_poly.pdbx_seq_one_letter_code
_entity_poly.pdbx_strand_id
1 'polypeptide(L)'
;MRKLILKGRRSGKIAATIREHHNMAMEYLDEALIFKLEGHRDAKEAYVWKAMKHEVMAARLALKTKVEPSRSVLCRSAAQLCVECGELDEAESLIAAALSGNPPFEIVVELEAIRSQINSPGAR
;
A
#
# COMPACT_ATOMS: atom_id res chain seq x y z
N MET A 1 29.06 -1.21 -18.25
CA MET A 1 28.91 -2.49 -17.53
C MET A 1 28.84 -2.30 -16.02
N ARG A 2 29.84 -1.65 -15.42
CA ARG A 2 29.85 -1.40 -13.96
C ARG A 2 28.66 -0.61 -13.48
N LYS A 3 28.26 0.43 -14.24
CA LYS A 3 27.07 1.23 -13.88
C LYS A 3 25.77 0.41 -13.87
N LEU A 4 25.62 -0.51 -14.81
CA LEU A 4 24.46 -1.38 -14.86
C LEU A 4 24.42 -2.35 -13.69
N ILE A 5 25.57 -2.89 -13.29
CA ILE A 5 25.68 -3.81 -12.15
C ILE A 5 25.33 -3.08 -10.85
N LEU A 6 25.89 -1.86 -10.65
CA LEU A 6 25.58 -1.04 -9.47
C LEU A 6 24.10 -0.64 -9.43
N LYS A 7 23.53 -0.25 -10.58
CA LYS A 7 22.12 0.06 -10.70
C LYS A 7 21.26 -1.17 -10.35
N GLY A 8 21.65 -2.34 -10.85
CA GLY A 8 20.97 -3.58 -10.54
C GLY A 8 20.99 -3.91 -9.07
N ARG A 9 22.11 -3.67 -8.38
CA ARG A 9 22.22 -3.87 -6.93
C ARG A 9 21.31 -2.94 -6.15
N ARG A 10 21.26 -1.65 -6.52
CA ARG A 10 20.36 -0.69 -5.88
C ARG A 10 18.90 -1.08 -6.10
N SER A 11 18.55 -1.42 -7.33
CA SER A 11 17.21 -1.87 -7.66
C SER A 11 16.87 -3.14 -6.89
N GLY A 12 17.83 -4.06 -6.75
CA GLY A 12 17.65 -5.28 -5.98
C GLY A 12 17.40 -5.01 -4.51
N LYS A 13 18.15 -4.06 -3.90
CA LYS A 13 17.96 -3.68 -2.50
C LYS A 13 16.60 -3.02 -2.27
N ILE A 14 16.21 -2.09 -3.14
CA ILE A 14 14.92 -1.42 -3.04
C ILE A 14 13.80 -2.45 -3.18
N ALA A 15 13.89 -3.34 -4.17
CA ALA A 15 12.90 -4.38 -4.38
C ALA A 15 12.80 -5.32 -3.16
N ALA A 16 13.94 -5.68 -2.57
CA ALA A 16 13.96 -6.52 -1.37
C ALA A 16 13.29 -5.82 -0.20
N THR A 17 13.58 -4.53 0.02
CA THR A 17 12.96 -3.76 1.10
C THR A 17 11.45 -3.61 0.90
N ILE A 18 11.02 -3.36 -0.33
CA ILE A 18 9.59 -3.31 -0.67
C ILE A 18 8.92 -4.64 -0.30
N ARG A 19 9.52 -5.76 -0.69
CA ARG A 19 8.97 -7.10 -0.38
C ARG A 19 8.90 -7.35 1.12
N GLU A 20 9.93 -6.95 1.86
CA GLU A 20 9.95 -7.11 3.32
C GLU A 20 8.79 -6.39 3.98
N HIS A 21 8.59 -5.11 3.63
CA HIS A 21 7.47 -4.34 4.18
C HIS A 21 6.13 -4.91 3.76
N HIS A 22 5.98 -5.26 2.49
CA HIS A 22 4.73 -5.86 1.99
C HIS A 22 4.44 -7.17 2.72
N ASN A 23 5.42 -8.03 2.88
CA ASN A 23 5.24 -9.32 3.57
C ASN A 23 4.86 -9.12 5.03
N MET A 24 5.48 -8.14 5.71
CA MET A 24 5.10 -7.81 7.09
C MET A 24 3.65 -7.32 7.16
N ALA A 25 3.25 -6.47 6.21
CA ALA A 25 1.87 -6.02 6.15
C ALA A 25 0.90 -7.20 6.01
N MET A 26 1.22 -8.14 5.13
CA MET A 26 0.36 -9.31 4.93
C MET A 26 0.29 -10.19 6.18
N GLU A 27 1.40 -10.38 6.88
CA GLU A 27 1.42 -11.13 8.14
C GLU A 27 0.55 -10.46 9.21
N TYR A 28 0.63 -9.14 9.35
CA TYR A 28 -0.21 -8.40 10.28
C TYR A 28 -1.70 -8.49 9.90
N LEU A 29 -2.02 -8.48 8.60
CA LEU A 29 -3.41 -8.65 8.17
C LEU A 29 -3.95 -10.05 8.47
N ASP A 30 -3.11 -11.08 8.34
CA ASP A 30 -3.49 -12.43 8.71
C ASP A 30 -3.81 -12.52 10.20
N GLU A 31 -2.97 -11.91 11.04
CA GLU A 31 -3.23 -11.84 12.49
C GLU A 31 -4.50 -11.05 12.80
N ALA A 32 -4.69 -9.92 12.10
CA ALA A 32 -5.89 -9.10 12.27
C ALA A 32 -7.16 -9.90 11.95
N LEU A 33 -7.11 -10.73 10.92
CA LEU A 33 -8.24 -11.58 10.56
C LEU A 33 -8.57 -12.58 11.67
N ILE A 34 -7.53 -13.18 12.28
CA ILE A 34 -7.71 -14.11 13.40
C ILE A 34 -8.41 -13.38 14.56
N PHE A 35 -7.91 -12.20 14.94
CA PHE A 35 -8.53 -11.41 16.01
C PHE A 35 -9.98 -11.05 15.68
N LYS A 36 -10.26 -10.70 14.42
CA LYS A 36 -11.63 -10.40 13.99
C LYS A 36 -12.54 -11.61 14.18
N LEU A 37 -12.08 -12.79 13.78
CA LEU A 37 -12.86 -14.03 13.91
C LEU A 37 -13.09 -14.42 15.37
N GLU A 38 -12.15 -14.07 16.25
CA GLU A 38 -12.25 -14.31 17.69
C GLU A 38 -13.03 -13.23 18.44
N GLY A 39 -13.45 -12.17 17.77
CA GLY A 39 -14.20 -11.08 18.38
C GLY A 39 -13.33 -10.07 19.13
N HIS A 40 -12.02 -10.07 18.91
CA HIS A 40 -11.08 -9.14 19.56
C HIS A 40 -10.90 -7.89 18.68
N ARG A 41 -11.85 -6.99 18.79
CA ARG A 41 -11.91 -5.81 17.92
C ARG A 41 -10.70 -4.88 18.06
N ASP A 42 -10.31 -4.57 19.30
CA ASP A 42 -9.20 -3.64 19.55
C ASP A 42 -7.88 -4.20 19.04
N ALA A 43 -7.62 -5.49 19.26
CA ALA A 43 -6.44 -6.15 18.73
C ALA A 43 -6.44 -6.19 17.21
N LYS A 44 -7.60 -6.45 16.61
CA LYS A 44 -7.76 -6.43 15.14
C LYS A 44 -7.40 -5.06 14.58
N GLU A 45 -7.94 -3.98 15.17
CA GLU A 45 -7.67 -2.61 14.72
C GLU A 45 -6.18 -2.24 14.86
N ALA A 46 -5.56 -2.64 15.97
CA ALA A 46 -4.14 -2.40 16.19
C ALA A 46 -3.27 -3.08 15.13
N TYR A 47 -3.63 -4.30 14.73
CA TYR A 47 -2.86 -5.04 13.73
C TYR A 47 -3.10 -4.53 12.31
N VAL A 48 -4.31 -4.08 11.99
CA VAL A 48 -4.58 -3.40 10.71
C VAL A 48 -3.75 -2.11 10.61
N TRP A 49 -3.62 -1.37 11.71
CA TRP A 49 -2.78 -0.18 11.77
C TRP A 49 -1.31 -0.51 11.47
N LYS A 50 -0.77 -1.57 12.08
CA LYS A 50 0.59 -2.01 11.81
C LYS A 50 0.78 -2.40 10.35
N ALA A 51 -0.19 -3.12 9.78
CA ALA A 51 -0.18 -3.50 8.37
C ALA A 51 -0.16 -2.26 7.48
N MET A 52 -1.00 -1.28 7.77
CA MET A 52 -1.07 -0.03 7.02
C MET A 52 0.29 0.67 7.00
N LYS A 53 0.95 0.78 8.16
CA LYS A 53 2.26 1.43 8.25
C LYS A 53 3.28 0.78 7.31
N HIS A 54 3.35 -0.54 7.31
CA HIS A 54 4.29 -1.26 6.46
C HIS A 54 3.93 -1.17 4.98
N GLU A 55 2.66 -1.26 4.64
CA GLU A 55 2.24 -1.17 3.24
C GLU A 55 2.47 0.24 2.67
N VAL A 56 2.26 1.27 3.48
CA VAL A 56 2.59 2.65 3.09
C VAL A 56 4.08 2.78 2.80
N MET A 57 4.93 2.19 3.64
CA MET A 57 6.39 2.21 3.41
C MET A 57 6.75 1.51 2.10
N ALA A 58 6.15 0.35 1.83
CA ALA A 58 6.36 -0.36 0.57
C ALA A 58 5.91 0.48 -0.62
N ALA A 59 4.73 1.11 -0.53
CA ALA A 59 4.19 1.96 -1.59
C ALA A 59 5.07 3.18 -1.85
N ARG A 60 5.54 3.86 -0.78
CA ARG A 60 6.41 5.02 -0.93
C ARG A 60 7.74 4.67 -1.60
N LEU A 61 8.32 3.52 -1.25
CA LEU A 61 9.51 3.02 -1.92
C LEU A 61 9.24 2.68 -3.38
N ALA A 62 8.11 2.03 -3.66
CA ALA A 62 7.71 1.66 -5.02
C ALA A 62 7.51 2.90 -5.91
N LEU A 63 7.04 4.02 -5.34
CA LEU A 63 6.87 5.28 -6.06
C LEU A 63 8.20 5.86 -6.54
N LYS A 64 9.32 5.47 -5.93
CA LYS A 64 10.66 5.88 -6.36
C LYS A 64 11.12 5.10 -7.59
N THR A 65 10.44 4.03 -7.92
CA THR A 65 10.69 3.23 -9.12
C THR A 65 9.62 3.59 -10.17
N LYS A 66 9.80 3.13 -11.39
CA LYS A 66 8.78 3.27 -12.43
C LYS A 66 8.26 1.91 -12.87
N VAL A 67 8.40 0.91 -12.00
CA VAL A 67 8.06 -0.47 -12.33
C VAL A 67 6.57 -0.70 -12.07
N GLU A 68 5.81 -0.81 -13.15
CA GLU A 68 4.41 -1.18 -13.12
C GLU A 68 4.26 -2.67 -13.42
N PRO A 69 3.26 -3.35 -12.90
CA PRO A 69 2.15 -2.79 -12.09
C PRO A 69 2.45 -2.66 -10.60
N SER A 70 3.62 -3.11 -10.13
CA SER A 70 3.95 -3.15 -8.70
C SER A 70 3.74 -1.80 -8.02
N ARG A 71 4.17 -0.72 -8.67
CA ARG A 71 4.06 0.64 -8.18
C ARG A 71 2.61 1.01 -7.83
N SER A 72 1.71 0.85 -8.76
CA SER A 72 0.31 1.23 -8.57
C SER A 72 -0.46 0.22 -7.73
N VAL A 73 -0.13 -1.07 -7.80
CA VAL A 73 -0.74 -2.12 -6.98
C VAL A 73 -0.46 -1.86 -5.49
N LEU A 74 0.78 -1.51 -5.15
CA LEU A 74 1.14 -1.23 -3.77
C LEU A 74 0.47 0.05 -3.26
N CYS A 75 0.39 1.08 -4.10
CA CYS A 75 -0.33 2.31 -3.73
C CYS A 75 -1.81 2.03 -3.49
N ARG A 76 -2.44 1.21 -4.31
CA ARG A 76 -3.84 0.82 -4.14
C ARG A 76 -4.04 0.10 -2.81
N SER A 77 -3.21 -0.91 -2.51
CA SER A 77 -3.31 -1.67 -1.26
C SER A 77 -3.09 -0.77 -0.05
N ALA A 78 -2.08 0.09 -0.10
CA ALA A 78 -1.78 1.01 1.00
C ALA A 78 -2.91 2.03 1.18
N ALA A 79 -3.45 2.58 0.09
CA ALA A 79 -4.55 3.54 0.15
C ALA A 79 -5.80 2.92 0.78
N GLN A 80 -6.12 1.66 0.43
CA GLN A 80 -7.28 0.97 1.03
C GLN A 80 -7.09 0.81 2.54
N LEU A 81 -5.90 0.40 2.98
CA LEU A 81 -5.61 0.28 4.41
C LEU A 81 -5.66 1.63 5.12
N CYS A 82 -5.19 2.68 4.47
CA CYS A 82 -5.28 4.04 5.02
C CYS A 82 -6.74 4.45 5.22
N VAL A 83 -7.63 4.16 4.28
CA VAL A 83 -9.06 4.45 4.43
C VAL A 83 -9.63 3.69 5.64
N GLU A 84 -9.28 2.41 5.77
CA GLU A 84 -9.74 1.60 6.91
C GLU A 84 -9.27 2.15 8.26
N CYS A 85 -8.09 2.75 8.28
CA CYS A 85 -7.51 3.34 9.50
C CYS A 85 -7.89 4.81 9.71
N GLY A 86 -8.68 5.40 8.81
CA GLY A 86 -9.07 6.81 8.91
C GLY A 86 -7.98 7.79 8.47
N GLU A 87 -6.92 7.30 7.83
CA GLU A 87 -5.82 8.12 7.31
C GLU A 87 -6.13 8.59 5.88
N LEU A 88 -7.14 9.44 5.76
CA LEU A 88 -7.71 9.80 4.46
C LEU A 88 -6.78 10.68 3.61
N ASP A 89 -6.02 11.57 4.25
CA ASP A 89 -5.09 12.43 3.51
C ASP A 89 -3.95 11.60 2.91
N GLU A 90 -3.43 10.65 3.66
CA GLU A 90 -2.40 9.74 3.17
C GLU A 90 -2.94 8.88 2.02
N ALA A 91 -4.17 8.39 2.15
CA ALA A 91 -4.82 7.61 1.10
C ALA A 91 -4.93 8.41 -0.19
N GLU A 92 -5.40 9.66 -0.11
CA GLU A 92 -5.54 10.53 -1.29
C GLU A 92 -4.18 10.81 -1.92
N SER A 93 -3.16 11.05 -1.11
CA SER A 93 -1.80 11.29 -1.60
C SER A 93 -1.28 10.08 -2.40
N LEU A 94 -1.49 8.88 -1.90
CA LEU A 94 -1.05 7.65 -2.57
C LEU A 94 -1.82 7.42 -3.87
N ILE A 95 -3.12 7.69 -3.88
CA ILE A 95 -3.95 7.55 -5.08
C ILE A 95 -3.47 8.53 -6.16
N ALA A 96 -3.30 9.80 -5.79
CA ALA A 96 -2.84 10.82 -6.73
C ALA A 96 -1.48 10.46 -7.31
N ALA A 97 -0.55 10.01 -6.47
CA ALA A 97 0.78 9.62 -6.91
C ALA A 97 0.74 8.43 -7.88
N ALA A 98 -0.10 7.44 -7.60
CA ALA A 98 -0.25 6.27 -8.48
C ALA A 98 -0.84 6.67 -9.82
N LEU A 99 -1.88 7.50 -9.82
CA LEU A 99 -2.55 7.95 -11.04
C LEU A 99 -1.67 8.84 -11.91
N SER A 100 -0.69 9.53 -11.31
CA SER A 100 0.25 10.36 -12.07
C SER A 100 1.27 9.53 -12.87
N GLY A 101 1.37 8.24 -12.58
CA GLY A 101 2.24 7.33 -13.32
C GLY A 101 1.52 6.69 -14.50
N ASN A 102 1.74 5.39 -14.68
CA ASN A 102 1.13 4.65 -15.79
C ASN A 102 0.53 3.33 -15.27
N PRO A 103 -0.49 3.42 -14.40
CA PRO A 103 -1.13 2.21 -13.87
C PRO A 103 -1.93 1.47 -14.94
N PRO A 104 -2.03 0.13 -14.85
CA PRO A 104 -2.96 -0.63 -15.68
C PRO A 104 -4.41 -0.16 -15.47
N PHE A 105 -5.24 -0.31 -16.48
CA PHE A 105 -6.63 0.15 -16.43
C PHE A 105 -7.40 -0.39 -15.22
N GLU A 106 -7.24 -1.67 -14.92
CA GLU A 106 -7.93 -2.29 -13.78
C GLU A 106 -7.55 -1.63 -12.46
N ILE A 107 -6.30 -1.22 -12.33
CA ILE A 107 -5.83 -0.55 -11.12
C ILE A 107 -6.36 0.89 -11.06
N VAL A 108 -6.45 1.57 -12.20
CA VAL A 108 -7.08 2.90 -12.27
C VAL A 108 -8.52 2.83 -11.73
N VAL A 109 -9.29 1.84 -12.16
CA VAL A 109 -10.67 1.64 -11.71
C VAL A 109 -10.71 1.45 -10.19
N GLU A 110 -9.83 0.62 -9.65
CA GLU A 110 -9.78 0.37 -8.21
C GLU A 110 -9.34 1.61 -7.42
N LEU A 111 -8.36 2.37 -7.92
CA LEU A 111 -7.92 3.60 -7.28
C LEU A 111 -9.04 4.64 -7.24
N GLU A 112 -9.78 4.79 -8.33
CA GLU A 112 -10.92 5.70 -8.38
C GLU A 112 -12.04 5.25 -7.44
N ALA A 113 -12.26 3.95 -7.30
CA ALA A 113 -13.23 3.41 -6.35
C ALA A 113 -12.84 3.76 -4.91
N ILE A 114 -11.56 3.66 -4.56
CA ILE A 114 -11.08 4.03 -3.22
C ILE A 114 -11.25 5.54 -3.02
N ARG A 115 -10.93 6.34 -4.03
CA ARG A 115 -11.12 7.80 -3.96
C ARG A 115 -12.57 8.15 -3.69
N SER A 116 -13.50 7.42 -4.30
CA SER A 116 -14.93 7.60 -4.04
C SER A 116 -15.29 7.35 -2.58
N GLN A 117 -14.67 6.36 -1.95
CA GLN A 117 -14.87 6.10 -0.51
C GLN A 117 -14.43 7.29 0.33
N ILE A 118 -13.29 7.91 -0.01
CA ILE A 118 -12.77 9.07 0.72
C ILE A 118 -13.73 10.24 0.63
N ASN A 119 -14.31 10.46 -0.53
CA ASN A 119 -15.21 11.58 -0.79
C ASN A 119 -16.64 11.32 -0.36
N SER A 120 -16.94 10.11 0.08
CA SER A 120 -18.27 9.73 0.55
C SER A 120 -18.54 10.34 1.93
N PRO A 121 -19.75 10.88 2.20
CA PRO A 121 -20.09 11.38 3.54
C PRO A 121 -19.94 10.34 4.64
N GLY A 122 -20.13 9.06 4.34
CA GLY A 122 -20.00 7.98 5.31
C GLY A 122 -18.56 7.58 5.63
N ALA A 123 -17.56 8.10 4.90
CA ALA A 123 -16.15 7.77 5.11
C ALA A 123 -15.53 8.49 6.32
N ARG A 124 -16.24 9.48 6.86
CA ARG A 124 -15.73 10.34 7.94
C ARG A 124 -16.47 10.22 9.26
#